data_01b354c0717da140d8c0a0026e99a898
#
_entry.id   01b354c0717da140d8c0a0026e99a898
#
_cell.length_a   1.000
_cell.length_b   1.000
_cell.length_c   1.000
_cell.angle_alpha   90.00
_cell.angle_beta   90.00
_cell.angle_gamma   90.00
#
_symmetry.space_group_name_H-M   'P 1'
#
loop_
_entity.id
_entity.type
_entity.pdbx_description
1 polymer ?
#
loop_
_entity_poly.entity_id
_entity_poly.type
_entity_poly.pdbx_seq_one_letter_code
_entity_poly.pdbx_strand_id
1 'polypeptide(L)'
;MIEGNDIIFFSNDWGGDPLSKHQIAWRLAKKNRILWVNSMGNRNPTVSTHDLRRAVKKLWQFCRGCQPVAHNIFRFCPLVLPFYANSAARWINRRLLVWSLRRAIRKLGFQDPITLTFVPNSVDVAGALGERLVIYYCVDEYSRFTGADRTAVLEMERRLMEKADLVVVSASRLYETKRASNANTVLITHGVDVDHFRTACLEETAVPEEAAKLPGPVIGFYGLIEDWVDLEAIRCMATARPGWSFLMIGEVKTDTSAVNHLPNVHFLGRRDYQSLPGYCKKFDIAVLPFVVNELTLASNPLKLREYLAAGLPVVATPLPEVQKLGALVGPANTPEEFLERCDALLAAGTRGPSMAISRHMDAESWDGKVELLSEFITRLHHAREREPQFAGRQLV
;
A
#
# COMPACT_ATOMS: atom_id res chain seq x y z
N MET A 1 16.81 2.53 13.94
CA MET A 1 16.52 1.60 12.80
C MET A 1 17.40 0.36 12.95
N ILE A 2 16.84 -0.88 12.73
CA ILE A 2 17.64 -2.12 12.67
C ILE A 2 18.69 -2.02 11.56
N GLU A 3 19.86 -2.68 11.76
CA GLU A 3 20.96 -2.67 10.79
C GLU A 3 21.69 -4.00 10.71
N GLY A 4 22.32 -4.27 9.58
CA GLY A 4 23.09 -5.50 9.34
C GLY A 4 22.23 -6.76 9.19
N ASN A 5 20.92 -6.62 8.98
CA ASN A 5 20.01 -7.76 8.87
C ASN A 5 19.76 -8.17 7.42
N ASP A 6 19.46 -9.45 7.25
CA ASP A 6 18.94 -10.01 6.02
C ASP A 6 17.42 -10.14 6.14
N ILE A 7 16.69 -9.57 5.19
CA ILE A 7 15.22 -9.50 5.24
C ILE A 7 14.64 -10.18 4.00
N ILE A 8 13.78 -11.17 4.20
CA ILE A 8 12.95 -11.76 3.15
C ILE A 8 11.64 -10.97 3.14
N PHE A 9 11.34 -10.32 2.03
CA PHE A 9 10.25 -9.36 1.93
C PHE A 9 9.19 -9.85 0.93
N PHE A 10 8.11 -10.45 1.42
CA PHE A 10 7.00 -10.92 0.56
C PHE A 10 6.03 -9.81 0.27
N SER A 11 5.87 -9.50 -1.02
CA SER A 11 5.04 -8.39 -1.48
C SER A 11 4.44 -8.61 -2.87
N ASN A 12 3.86 -7.56 -3.43
CA ASN A 12 3.46 -7.50 -4.83
C ASN A 12 4.69 -7.47 -5.75
N ASP A 13 4.46 -7.54 -7.07
CA ASP A 13 5.55 -7.46 -8.04
C ASP A 13 6.32 -6.14 -7.88
N TRP A 14 7.66 -6.23 -7.91
CA TRP A 14 8.53 -5.06 -7.93
C TRP A 14 8.30 -4.25 -9.21
N GLY A 15 8.18 -2.95 -9.08
CA GLY A 15 7.81 -2.02 -10.13
C GLY A 15 6.34 -1.62 -10.01
N GLY A 16 5.99 -0.48 -10.54
CA GLY A 16 4.71 0.17 -10.35
C GLY A 16 4.82 1.35 -9.38
N ASP A 17 3.68 1.84 -8.90
CA ASP A 17 3.66 2.97 -7.99
C ASP A 17 4.25 2.59 -6.62
N PRO A 18 5.07 3.46 -6.02
CA PRO A 18 5.68 3.21 -4.72
C PRO A 18 4.64 3.31 -3.62
N LEU A 19 4.04 2.18 -3.28
CA LEU A 19 3.13 2.04 -2.14
C LEU A 19 3.92 1.88 -0.83
N SER A 20 3.22 1.80 0.30
CA SER A 20 3.79 1.60 1.64
C SER A 20 4.91 0.56 1.70
N LYS A 21 4.74 -0.54 0.99
CA LYS A 21 5.71 -1.65 0.93
C LYS A 21 7.05 -1.22 0.35
N HIS A 22 7.06 -0.43 -0.73
CA HIS A 22 8.27 0.13 -1.33
C HIS A 22 8.94 1.14 -0.41
N GLN A 23 8.14 2.01 0.21
CA GLN A 23 8.61 3.03 1.14
C GLN A 23 9.33 2.41 2.34
N ILE A 24 8.77 1.32 2.90
CA ILE A 24 9.37 0.57 3.99
C ILE A 24 10.65 -0.14 3.52
N ALA A 25 10.60 -0.82 2.36
CA ALA A 25 11.76 -1.55 1.83
C ALA A 25 12.94 -0.63 1.54
N TRP A 26 12.72 0.53 0.89
CA TRP A 26 13.79 1.48 0.60
C TRP A 26 14.48 2.01 1.85
N ARG A 27 13.73 2.28 2.91
CA ARG A 27 14.29 2.78 4.17
C ARG A 27 15.06 1.68 4.92
N LEU A 28 14.50 0.48 5.01
CA LEU A 28 15.20 -0.66 5.58
C LEU A 28 16.48 -1.00 4.80
N ALA A 29 16.45 -0.89 3.47
CA ALA A 29 17.59 -1.19 2.61
C ALA A 29 18.79 -0.24 2.78
N LYS A 30 18.58 0.93 3.41
CA LYS A 30 19.71 1.84 3.74
C LYS A 30 20.75 1.15 4.62
N LYS A 31 20.33 0.21 5.48
CA LYS A 31 21.19 -0.46 6.47
C LYS A 31 21.08 -1.99 6.50
N ASN A 32 20.21 -2.59 5.66
CA ASN A 32 19.94 -4.02 5.63
C ASN A 32 19.91 -4.52 4.18
N ARG A 33 20.05 -5.84 3.98
CA ARG A 33 19.87 -6.47 2.66
C ARG A 33 18.47 -7.05 2.56
N ILE A 34 17.82 -6.84 1.41
CA ILE A 34 16.42 -7.25 1.19
C ILE A 34 16.33 -8.21 0.01
N LEU A 35 15.73 -9.37 0.22
CA LEU A 35 15.25 -10.26 -0.83
C LEU A 35 13.76 -9.99 -1.04
N TRP A 36 13.44 -9.15 -2.04
CA TRP A 36 12.08 -8.87 -2.45
C TRP A 36 11.51 -10.04 -3.25
N VAL A 37 10.53 -10.72 -2.68
CA VAL A 37 9.84 -11.82 -3.32
C VAL A 37 8.56 -11.30 -3.98
N ASN A 38 8.54 -11.36 -5.31
CA ASN A 38 7.40 -10.96 -6.11
C ASN A 38 6.14 -11.80 -5.81
N SER A 39 4.99 -11.27 -6.20
CA SER A 39 3.68 -11.90 -6.01
C SER A 39 3.66 -13.37 -6.43
N MET A 40 3.21 -14.21 -5.51
CA MET A 40 3.03 -15.65 -5.71
C MET A 40 1.72 -16.00 -6.45
N GLY A 41 0.94 -14.97 -6.86
CA GLY A 41 -0.34 -15.12 -7.55
C GLY A 41 -1.48 -15.54 -6.61
N ASN A 42 -2.64 -14.88 -6.74
CA ASN A 42 -3.84 -15.17 -5.94
C ASN A 42 -5.08 -15.41 -6.83
N ARG A 43 -4.93 -15.38 -8.15
CA ARG A 43 -6.05 -15.54 -9.09
C ARG A 43 -5.91 -16.84 -9.84
N ASN A 44 -7.03 -17.56 -9.97
CA ASN A 44 -7.12 -18.67 -10.92
C ASN A 44 -6.93 -18.12 -12.35
N PRO A 45 -6.11 -18.76 -13.20
CA PRO A 45 -5.91 -18.31 -14.56
C PRO A 45 -7.22 -18.45 -15.33
N THR A 46 -7.55 -17.42 -16.09
CA THR A 46 -8.48 -17.55 -17.22
C THR A 46 -7.67 -17.93 -18.44
N VAL A 47 -8.15 -18.89 -19.24
CA VAL A 47 -7.43 -19.37 -20.44
C VAL A 47 -7.44 -18.23 -21.49
N SER A 48 -6.44 -17.33 -21.39
CA SER A 48 -6.28 -16.20 -22.31
C SER A 48 -4.84 -16.12 -22.83
N THR A 49 -4.66 -15.56 -24.03
CA THR A 49 -3.33 -15.28 -24.60
C THR A 49 -2.49 -14.36 -23.71
N HIS A 50 -3.16 -13.52 -22.93
CA HIS A 50 -2.53 -12.63 -21.95
C HIS A 50 -1.92 -13.42 -20.78
N ASP A 51 -2.62 -14.46 -20.29
CA ASP A 51 -2.14 -15.32 -19.20
C ASP A 51 -0.95 -16.16 -19.63
N LEU A 52 -0.93 -16.61 -20.89
CA LEU A 52 0.23 -17.35 -21.44
C LEU A 52 1.48 -16.46 -21.50
N ARG A 53 1.36 -15.21 -21.98
CA ARG A 53 2.46 -14.25 -21.99
C ARG A 53 2.98 -13.95 -20.58
N ARG A 54 2.08 -13.82 -19.59
CA ARG A 54 2.46 -13.64 -18.19
C ARG A 54 3.20 -14.85 -17.63
N ALA A 55 2.74 -16.08 -17.94
CA ALA A 55 3.39 -17.32 -17.51
C ALA A 55 4.81 -17.44 -18.08
N VAL A 56 4.99 -17.17 -19.37
CA VAL A 56 6.33 -17.16 -20.04
C VAL A 56 7.23 -16.11 -19.40
N LYS A 57 6.72 -14.88 -19.16
CA LYS A 57 7.47 -13.82 -18.50
C LYS A 57 7.90 -14.23 -17.08
N LYS A 58 7.02 -14.85 -16.29
CA LYS A 58 7.34 -15.31 -14.93
C LYS A 58 8.37 -16.45 -14.96
N LEU A 59 8.25 -17.41 -15.89
CA LEU A 59 9.24 -18.47 -16.05
C LEU A 59 10.63 -17.88 -16.39
N TRP A 60 10.69 -16.96 -17.33
CA TRP A 60 11.94 -16.29 -17.69
C TRP A 60 12.54 -15.50 -16.51
N GLN A 61 11.71 -14.78 -15.74
CA GLN A 61 12.14 -14.08 -14.52
C GLN A 61 12.66 -15.06 -13.45
N PHE A 62 12.00 -16.21 -13.28
CA PHE A 62 12.46 -17.27 -12.37
C PHE A 62 13.84 -17.80 -12.77
N CYS A 63 14.05 -18.08 -14.07
CA CYS A 63 15.34 -18.58 -14.58
C CYS A 63 16.49 -17.56 -14.38
N ARG A 64 16.19 -16.25 -14.36
CA ARG A 64 17.16 -15.21 -14.03
C ARG A 64 17.61 -15.20 -12.57
N GLY A 65 16.85 -15.84 -11.68
CA GLY A 65 17.14 -15.87 -10.25
C GLY A 65 17.02 -14.50 -9.58
N CYS A 66 17.88 -14.26 -8.59
CA CYS A 66 17.91 -12.97 -7.88
C CYS A 66 18.54 -11.89 -8.75
N GLN A 67 17.84 -10.78 -8.93
CA GLN A 67 18.31 -9.62 -9.70
C GLN A 67 18.39 -8.39 -8.78
N PRO A 68 19.51 -7.66 -8.75
CA PRO A 68 19.56 -6.37 -8.06
C PRO A 68 18.61 -5.39 -8.76
N VAL A 69 17.79 -4.69 -8.01
CA VAL A 69 16.78 -3.75 -8.52
C VAL A 69 16.87 -2.36 -7.91
N ALA A 70 17.48 -2.27 -6.71
CA ALA A 70 17.81 -1.02 -6.03
C ALA A 70 18.97 -1.29 -5.05
N HIS A 71 19.43 -0.24 -4.35
CA HIS A 71 20.47 -0.39 -3.34
C HIS A 71 20.06 -1.42 -2.29
N ASN A 72 20.87 -2.46 -2.10
CA ASN A 72 20.64 -3.58 -1.17
C ASN A 72 19.30 -4.33 -1.35
N ILE A 73 18.61 -4.16 -2.48
CA ILE A 73 17.35 -4.87 -2.78
C ILE A 73 17.56 -5.80 -3.96
N PHE A 74 17.33 -7.08 -3.73
CA PHE A 74 17.40 -8.16 -4.71
C PHE A 74 16.00 -8.71 -4.96
N ARG A 75 15.51 -8.61 -6.20
CA ARG A 75 14.21 -9.14 -6.60
C ARG A 75 14.32 -10.62 -6.96
N PHE A 76 13.41 -11.42 -6.45
CA PHE A 76 13.20 -12.80 -6.84
C PHE A 76 11.74 -13.00 -7.29
N CYS A 77 11.55 -13.64 -8.45
CA CYS A 77 10.23 -13.99 -8.96
C CYS A 77 10.03 -15.50 -8.79
N PRO A 78 9.20 -15.95 -7.83
CA PRO A 78 8.96 -17.36 -7.61
C PRO A 78 8.11 -17.96 -8.73
N LEU A 79 8.36 -19.25 -9.04
CA LEU A 79 7.50 -20.00 -9.92
C LEU A 79 6.45 -20.74 -9.09
N VAL A 80 5.18 -20.57 -9.45
CA VAL A 80 4.03 -21.22 -8.80
C VAL A 80 3.08 -21.75 -9.86
N LEU A 81 2.56 -22.96 -9.62
CA LEU A 81 1.50 -23.53 -10.42
C LEU A 81 0.16 -22.85 -10.07
N PRO A 82 -0.62 -22.42 -11.05
CA PRO A 82 -1.80 -21.58 -10.83
C PRO A 82 -3.05 -22.34 -10.32
N PHE A 83 -2.88 -23.54 -9.74
CA PHE A 83 -3.97 -24.42 -9.29
C PHE A 83 -4.09 -24.43 -7.76
N TYR A 84 -4.54 -23.32 -7.18
CA TYR A 84 -4.60 -23.16 -5.72
C TYR A 84 -5.71 -23.96 -5.03
N ALA A 85 -6.77 -24.32 -5.75
CA ALA A 85 -7.88 -25.11 -5.21
C ALA A 85 -7.49 -26.59 -4.98
N ASN A 86 -6.45 -27.10 -5.66
CA ASN A 86 -6.00 -28.47 -5.56
C ASN A 86 -4.95 -28.63 -4.46
N SER A 87 -5.21 -29.53 -3.49
CA SER A 87 -4.30 -29.79 -2.36
C SER A 87 -2.93 -30.33 -2.78
N ALA A 88 -2.88 -31.18 -3.82
CA ALA A 88 -1.63 -31.68 -4.36
C ALA A 88 -0.81 -30.57 -5.04
N ALA A 89 -1.46 -29.69 -5.81
CA ALA A 89 -0.79 -28.55 -6.41
C ALA A 89 -0.26 -27.57 -5.35
N ARG A 90 -1.01 -27.33 -4.26
CA ARG A 90 -0.52 -26.53 -3.12
C ARG A 90 0.69 -27.15 -2.44
N TRP A 91 0.69 -28.46 -2.25
CA TRP A 91 1.83 -29.17 -1.68
C TRP A 91 3.07 -29.07 -2.57
N ILE A 92 2.92 -29.26 -3.90
CA ILE A 92 4.01 -29.08 -4.87
C ILE A 92 4.52 -27.63 -4.84
N ASN A 93 3.62 -26.66 -4.91
CA ASN A 93 3.95 -25.23 -4.84
C ASN A 93 4.75 -24.90 -3.58
N ARG A 94 4.31 -25.38 -2.42
CA ARG A 94 5.03 -25.16 -1.17
C ARG A 94 6.46 -25.71 -1.23
N ARG A 95 6.65 -26.94 -1.72
CA ARG A 95 7.98 -27.53 -1.84
C ARG A 95 8.87 -26.79 -2.83
N LEU A 96 8.32 -26.42 -3.99
CA LEU A 96 9.04 -25.66 -5.01
C LEU A 96 9.42 -24.26 -4.49
N LEU A 97 8.51 -23.57 -3.81
CA LEU A 97 8.74 -22.27 -3.21
C LEU A 97 9.84 -22.33 -2.14
N VAL A 98 9.71 -23.23 -1.16
CA VAL A 98 10.71 -23.39 -0.10
C VAL A 98 12.08 -23.74 -0.68
N TRP A 99 12.16 -24.66 -1.63
CA TRP A 99 13.42 -25.03 -2.28
C TRP A 99 14.05 -23.84 -3.02
N SER A 100 13.26 -23.13 -3.84
CA SER A 100 13.76 -22.03 -4.65
C SER A 100 14.16 -20.82 -3.81
N LEU A 101 13.40 -20.50 -2.77
CA LEU A 101 13.72 -19.41 -1.83
C LEU A 101 14.96 -19.74 -1.00
N ARG A 102 15.08 -20.96 -0.46
CA ARG A 102 16.29 -21.39 0.26
C ARG A 102 17.53 -21.37 -0.65
N ARG A 103 17.37 -21.70 -1.94
CA ARG A 103 18.47 -21.54 -2.91
C ARG A 103 18.84 -20.08 -3.12
N ALA A 104 17.85 -19.18 -3.23
CA ALA A 104 18.05 -17.75 -3.37
C ALA A 104 18.77 -17.16 -2.14
N ILE A 105 18.29 -17.49 -0.94
CA ILE A 105 18.86 -17.10 0.37
C ILE A 105 20.35 -17.51 0.44
N ARG A 106 20.64 -18.78 0.13
CA ARG A 106 22.03 -19.29 0.12
C ARG A 106 22.91 -18.59 -0.91
N LYS A 107 22.39 -18.33 -2.12
CA LYS A 107 23.13 -17.65 -3.19
C LYS A 107 23.50 -16.21 -2.81
N LEU A 108 22.64 -15.52 -2.04
CA LEU A 108 22.88 -14.17 -1.55
C LEU A 108 23.74 -14.15 -0.26
N GLY A 109 24.02 -15.32 0.34
CA GLY A 109 24.73 -15.42 1.61
C GLY A 109 23.96 -14.79 2.78
N PHE A 110 22.62 -14.89 2.77
CA PHE A 110 21.76 -14.43 3.84
C PHE A 110 21.85 -15.37 5.05
N GLN A 111 21.96 -14.80 6.23
CA GLN A 111 22.07 -15.53 7.49
C GLN A 111 20.95 -15.10 8.45
N ASP A 112 20.31 -16.09 9.08
CA ASP A 112 19.24 -15.90 10.08
C ASP A 112 18.26 -14.77 9.70
N PRO A 113 17.64 -14.84 8.51
CA PRO A 113 16.87 -13.73 7.98
C PRO A 113 15.61 -13.45 8.81
N ILE A 114 15.11 -12.22 8.68
CA ILE A 114 13.79 -11.83 9.15
C ILE A 114 12.83 -11.95 7.96
N THR A 115 11.72 -12.66 8.11
CA THR A 115 10.63 -12.62 7.14
C THR A 115 9.69 -11.46 7.48
N LEU A 116 9.56 -10.51 6.56
CA LEU A 116 8.55 -9.44 6.60
C LEU A 116 7.57 -9.65 5.44
N THR A 117 6.34 -9.98 5.74
CA THR A 117 5.33 -10.29 4.71
C THR A 117 4.14 -9.37 4.76
N PHE A 118 3.69 -8.94 3.58
CA PHE A 118 2.48 -8.12 3.39
C PHE A 118 1.33 -8.93 2.77
N VAL A 119 1.52 -10.22 2.53
CA VAL A 119 0.56 -11.01 1.75
C VAL A 119 0.21 -12.31 2.49
N PRO A 120 -1.08 -12.60 2.73
CA PRO A 120 -1.51 -13.81 3.46
C PRO A 120 -1.04 -15.12 2.84
N ASN A 121 -0.90 -15.19 1.52
CA ASN A 121 -0.49 -16.40 0.82
C ASN A 121 0.98 -16.81 1.05
N SER A 122 1.77 -16.00 1.74
CA SER A 122 3.11 -16.37 2.20
C SER A 122 3.08 -17.41 3.32
N VAL A 123 1.93 -17.66 3.94
CA VAL A 123 1.74 -18.61 5.05
C VAL A 123 2.30 -20.02 4.78
N ASP A 124 2.28 -20.45 3.52
CA ASP A 124 2.77 -21.77 3.15
C ASP A 124 4.31 -21.90 3.21
N VAL A 125 5.03 -20.77 3.19
CA VAL A 125 6.49 -20.75 3.24
C VAL A 125 7.06 -20.04 4.48
N ALA A 126 6.33 -19.14 5.09
CA ALA A 126 6.71 -18.48 6.33
C ALA A 126 6.92 -19.52 7.46
N GLY A 127 8.04 -19.40 8.19
CA GLY A 127 8.51 -20.36 9.18
C GLY A 127 9.25 -21.57 8.60
N ALA A 128 9.50 -21.60 7.27
CA ALA A 128 10.18 -22.72 6.60
C ALA A 128 11.49 -22.31 5.88
N LEU A 129 11.94 -21.09 6.03
CA LEU A 129 13.09 -20.54 5.30
C LEU A 129 14.35 -20.41 6.17
N GLY A 130 14.28 -20.79 7.44
CA GLY A 130 15.35 -20.62 8.42
C GLY A 130 15.40 -19.21 9.00
N GLU A 131 14.27 -18.52 8.96
CA GLU A 131 14.11 -17.19 9.53
C GLU A 131 14.06 -17.21 11.06
N ARG A 132 14.69 -16.20 11.68
CA ARG A 132 14.66 -16.00 13.14
C ARG A 132 13.39 -15.33 13.64
N LEU A 133 12.75 -14.51 12.78
CA LEU A 133 11.48 -13.82 13.06
C LEU A 133 10.59 -13.85 11.83
N VAL A 134 9.29 -14.01 12.06
CA VAL A 134 8.23 -13.86 11.06
C VAL A 134 7.35 -12.69 11.44
N ILE A 135 7.28 -11.67 10.59
CA ILE A 135 6.50 -10.46 10.80
C ILE A 135 5.44 -10.37 9.72
N TYR A 136 4.17 -10.32 10.12
CA TYR A 136 3.07 -10.04 9.20
C TYR A 136 2.68 -8.57 9.28
N TYR A 137 2.80 -7.84 8.17
CA TYR A 137 2.39 -6.44 8.06
C TYR A 137 1.09 -6.35 7.24
N CYS A 138 -0.04 -6.30 7.94
CA CYS A 138 -1.38 -6.21 7.36
C CYS A 138 -1.72 -4.74 7.05
N VAL A 139 -1.80 -4.39 5.77
CA VAL A 139 -2.07 -3.01 5.32
C VAL A 139 -3.53 -2.78 4.92
N ASP A 140 -4.27 -3.86 4.63
CA ASP A 140 -5.65 -3.82 4.16
C ASP A 140 -6.42 -5.06 4.63
N GLU A 141 -7.75 -4.98 4.59
CA GLU A 141 -8.60 -6.15 4.79
C GLU A 141 -8.69 -6.96 3.49
N TYR A 142 -7.68 -7.80 3.23
CA TYR A 142 -7.50 -8.55 1.99
C TYR A 142 -8.68 -9.42 1.60
N SER A 143 -9.47 -9.88 2.56
CA SER A 143 -10.66 -10.71 2.35
C SER A 143 -11.84 -9.94 1.73
N ARG A 144 -11.74 -8.61 1.66
CA ARG A 144 -12.80 -7.71 1.16
C ARG A 144 -12.51 -7.12 -0.22
N PHE A 145 -11.37 -7.43 -0.81
CA PHE A 145 -11.11 -7.00 -2.17
C PHE A 145 -12.03 -7.67 -3.17
N THR A 146 -12.49 -6.93 -4.16
CA THR A 146 -13.33 -7.44 -5.26
C THR A 146 -12.63 -8.57 -5.99
N GLY A 147 -13.30 -9.72 -6.12
CA GLY A 147 -12.77 -10.94 -6.75
C GLY A 147 -11.85 -11.78 -5.85
N ALA A 148 -11.70 -11.44 -4.56
CA ALA A 148 -10.98 -12.29 -3.61
C ALA A 148 -11.85 -13.50 -3.18
N ASP A 149 -11.24 -14.68 -3.08
CA ASP A 149 -11.84 -15.81 -2.36
C ASP A 149 -11.76 -15.53 -0.85
N ARG A 150 -12.83 -14.98 -0.31
CA ARG A 150 -12.90 -14.53 1.09
C ARG A 150 -12.52 -15.63 2.07
N THR A 151 -13.05 -16.84 1.89
CA THR A 151 -12.81 -17.96 2.80
C THR A 151 -11.36 -18.39 2.78
N ALA A 152 -10.78 -18.52 1.59
CA ALA A 152 -9.38 -18.88 1.43
C ALA A 152 -8.44 -17.80 2.00
N VAL A 153 -8.72 -16.51 1.77
CA VAL A 153 -7.90 -15.41 2.30
C VAL A 153 -7.95 -15.37 3.82
N LEU A 154 -9.14 -15.48 4.43
CA LEU A 154 -9.29 -15.49 5.89
C LEU A 154 -8.55 -16.66 6.53
N GLU A 155 -8.61 -17.86 5.95
CA GLU A 155 -7.90 -19.03 6.48
C GLU A 155 -6.39 -18.89 6.35
N MET A 156 -5.90 -18.38 5.20
CA MET A 156 -4.46 -18.10 5.02
C MET A 156 -3.97 -17.05 6.03
N GLU A 157 -4.73 -15.99 6.23
CA GLU A 157 -4.39 -14.92 7.15
C GLU A 157 -4.38 -15.40 8.60
N ARG A 158 -5.42 -16.16 9.03
CA ARG A 158 -5.48 -16.74 10.36
C ARG A 158 -4.23 -17.58 10.67
N ARG A 159 -3.88 -18.50 9.77
CA ARG A 159 -2.68 -19.34 9.91
C ARG A 159 -1.39 -18.55 9.87
N LEU A 160 -1.32 -17.45 9.12
CA LEU A 160 -0.17 -16.57 9.09
C LEU A 160 -0.01 -15.80 10.41
N MET A 161 -1.11 -15.29 10.97
CA MET A 161 -1.10 -14.64 12.27
C MET A 161 -0.67 -15.57 13.40
N GLU A 162 -1.05 -16.85 13.36
CA GLU A 162 -0.60 -17.87 14.32
C GLU A 162 0.91 -18.13 14.25
N LYS A 163 1.50 -18.01 13.07
CA LYS A 163 2.96 -18.19 12.86
C LYS A 163 3.78 -16.94 13.11
N ALA A 164 3.15 -15.77 13.02
CA ALA A 164 3.85 -14.51 13.11
C ALA A 164 4.27 -14.22 14.55
N ASP A 165 5.51 -13.81 14.73
CA ASP A 165 6.04 -13.32 16.00
C ASP A 165 5.56 -11.90 16.30
N LEU A 166 5.26 -11.15 15.26
CA LEU A 166 4.69 -9.81 15.29
C LEU A 166 3.68 -9.64 14.17
N VAL A 167 2.51 -9.10 14.51
CA VAL A 167 1.54 -8.62 13.53
C VAL A 167 1.52 -7.09 13.59
N VAL A 168 1.85 -6.44 12.48
CA VAL A 168 1.75 -4.99 12.34
C VAL A 168 0.52 -4.69 11.50
N VAL A 169 -0.29 -3.75 11.95
CA VAL A 169 -1.49 -3.32 11.22
C VAL A 169 -1.45 -1.82 10.95
N SER A 170 -2.00 -1.40 9.81
CA SER A 170 -1.94 0.00 9.36
C SER A 170 -3.12 0.86 9.82
N ALA A 171 -4.21 0.26 10.32
CA ALA A 171 -5.44 0.94 10.70
C ALA A 171 -6.00 0.41 12.02
N SER A 172 -6.72 1.26 12.76
CA SER A 172 -7.28 0.89 14.05
C SER A 172 -8.30 -0.23 13.96
N ARG A 173 -9.13 -0.24 12.92
CA ARG A 173 -10.07 -1.33 12.69
C ARG A 173 -9.39 -2.66 12.45
N LEU A 174 -8.28 -2.67 11.75
CA LEU A 174 -7.44 -3.88 11.61
C LEU A 174 -6.86 -4.29 12.97
N TYR A 175 -6.43 -3.34 13.79
CA TYR A 175 -5.93 -3.63 15.14
C TYR A 175 -6.99 -4.32 16.00
N GLU A 176 -8.20 -3.77 16.04
CA GLU A 176 -9.32 -4.32 16.81
C GLU A 176 -9.65 -5.76 16.39
N THR A 177 -9.61 -6.05 15.09
CA THR A 177 -9.98 -7.38 14.56
C THR A 177 -8.86 -8.40 14.66
N LYS A 178 -7.58 -7.99 14.50
CA LYS A 178 -6.43 -8.92 14.40
C LYS A 178 -5.80 -9.24 15.77
N ARG A 179 -5.86 -8.33 16.75
CA ARG A 179 -5.24 -8.52 18.07
C ARG A 179 -5.75 -9.75 18.85
N ALA A 180 -6.98 -10.20 18.56
CA ALA A 180 -7.54 -11.41 19.16
C ALA A 180 -6.85 -12.69 18.67
N SER A 181 -6.27 -12.66 17.45
CA SER A 181 -5.59 -13.81 16.84
C SER A 181 -4.09 -13.83 17.14
N ASN A 182 -3.48 -12.71 17.48
CA ASN A 182 -2.07 -12.63 17.88
C ASN A 182 -1.88 -11.52 18.92
N ALA A 183 -1.46 -11.89 20.13
CA ALA A 183 -1.25 -10.96 21.25
C ALA A 183 -0.15 -9.90 20.96
N ASN A 184 0.81 -10.23 20.09
CA ASN A 184 1.86 -9.31 19.63
C ASN A 184 1.40 -8.50 18.41
N THR A 185 0.17 -7.97 18.43
CA THR A 185 -0.33 -7.09 17.37
C THR A 185 -0.08 -5.64 17.74
N VAL A 186 0.50 -4.86 16.82
CA VAL A 186 0.82 -3.43 17.01
C VAL A 186 0.26 -2.59 15.86
N LEU A 187 -0.13 -1.36 16.18
CA LEU A 187 -0.60 -0.40 15.21
C LEU A 187 0.55 0.50 14.76
N ILE A 188 0.91 0.44 13.49
CA ILE A 188 1.81 1.40 12.82
C ILE A 188 1.08 1.93 11.59
N THR A 189 0.55 3.14 11.68
CA THR A 189 -0.16 3.78 10.58
C THR A 189 0.78 4.06 9.40
N HIS A 190 0.20 4.28 8.23
CA HIS A 190 1.00 4.70 7.07
C HIS A 190 1.73 6.01 7.32
N GLY A 191 2.90 6.12 6.71
CA GLY A 191 3.65 7.36 6.62
C GLY A 191 3.44 8.04 5.27
N VAL A 192 4.16 9.13 5.08
CA VAL A 192 4.25 9.86 3.81
C VAL A 192 5.70 10.26 3.52
N ASP A 193 6.04 10.39 2.25
CA ASP A 193 7.30 11.00 1.81
C ASP A 193 7.11 12.52 1.81
N VAL A 194 7.33 13.10 3.01
CA VAL A 194 7.03 14.52 3.27
C VAL A 194 7.84 15.42 2.36
N ASP A 195 9.14 15.15 2.21
CA ASP A 195 10.02 15.98 1.39
C ASP A 195 9.61 15.94 -0.07
N HIS A 196 9.24 14.77 -0.58
CA HIS A 196 8.78 14.63 -1.95
C HIS A 196 7.49 15.40 -2.22
N PHE A 197 6.44 15.21 -1.41
CA PHE A 197 5.16 15.87 -1.65
C PHE A 197 5.18 17.35 -1.33
N ARG A 198 5.96 17.77 -0.33
CA ARG A 198 6.15 19.20 0.04
C ARG A 198 6.71 20.04 -1.10
N THR A 199 7.40 19.43 -2.07
CA THR A 199 7.85 20.17 -3.25
C THR A 199 6.71 20.84 -4.00
N ALA A 200 5.45 20.35 -3.88
CA ALA A 200 4.28 21.03 -4.43
C ALA A 200 4.12 22.48 -3.92
N CYS A 201 4.61 22.79 -2.72
CA CYS A 201 4.57 24.12 -2.12
C CYS A 201 5.67 25.07 -2.64
N LEU A 202 6.64 24.56 -3.42
CA LEU A 202 7.80 25.35 -3.89
C LEU A 202 7.51 26.01 -5.24
N GLU A 203 8.02 27.20 -5.45
CA GLU A 203 7.81 27.96 -6.68
C GLU A 203 8.40 27.25 -7.91
N GLU A 204 9.57 26.66 -7.76
CA GLU A 204 10.31 25.95 -8.80
C GLU A 204 9.66 24.65 -9.28
N THR A 205 8.70 24.10 -8.55
CA THR A 205 8.02 22.87 -8.98
C THR A 205 7.14 23.14 -10.19
N ALA A 206 7.48 22.53 -11.32
CA ALA A 206 6.75 22.69 -12.55
C ALA A 206 5.40 21.98 -12.51
N VAL A 207 4.35 22.66 -12.93
CA VAL A 207 3.03 22.06 -13.20
C VAL A 207 3.09 21.41 -14.58
N PRO A 208 2.69 20.12 -14.72
CA PRO A 208 2.63 19.46 -16.03
C PRO A 208 1.72 20.21 -17.02
N GLU A 209 2.14 20.27 -18.28
CA GLU A 209 1.49 21.11 -19.30
C GLU A 209 -0.01 20.82 -19.47
N GLU A 210 -0.39 19.55 -19.45
CA GLU A 210 -1.79 19.13 -19.57
C GLU A 210 -2.64 19.58 -18.37
N ALA A 211 -2.06 19.69 -17.18
CA ALA A 211 -2.75 20.20 -16.00
C ALA A 211 -2.75 21.73 -15.97
N ALA A 212 -1.67 22.38 -16.42
CA ALA A 212 -1.55 23.84 -16.43
C ALA A 212 -2.63 24.51 -17.30
N LYS A 213 -3.06 23.87 -18.38
CA LYS A 213 -4.08 24.36 -19.31
C LYS A 213 -5.51 24.32 -18.75
N LEU A 214 -5.75 23.58 -17.68
CA LEU A 214 -7.09 23.46 -17.11
C LEU A 214 -7.53 24.74 -16.42
N PRO A 215 -8.76 25.24 -16.71
CA PRO A 215 -9.31 26.36 -15.98
C PRO A 215 -9.55 26.01 -14.51
N GLY A 216 -9.31 26.96 -13.62
CA GLY A 216 -9.61 26.78 -12.20
C GLY A 216 -11.03 27.23 -11.83
N PRO A 217 -11.55 26.80 -10.67
CA PRO A 217 -10.89 25.94 -9.67
C PRO A 217 -10.65 24.50 -10.16
N VAL A 218 -9.53 23.90 -9.73
CA VAL A 218 -9.19 22.49 -10.05
C VAL A 218 -9.38 21.63 -8.81
N ILE A 219 -10.33 20.72 -8.90
CA ILE A 219 -10.58 19.68 -7.88
C ILE A 219 -9.84 18.42 -8.29
N GLY A 220 -8.88 17.98 -7.47
CA GLY A 220 -7.95 16.93 -7.84
C GLY A 220 -8.16 15.63 -7.07
N PHE A 221 -8.01 14.52 -7.79
CA PHE A 221 -7.88 13.18 -7.25
C PHE A 221 -6.76 12.44 -7.98
N TYR A 222 -5.89 11.74 -7.24
CA TYR A 222 -5.03 10.73 -7.84
C TYR A 222 -5.04 9.42 -7.04
N GLY A 223 -4.94 8.32 -7.77
CA GLY A 223 -4.94 6.97 -7.24
C GLY A 223 -5.57 5.99 -8.20
N LEU A 224 -5.64 4.73 -7.80
CA LEU A 224 -6.40 3.72 -8.53
C LEU A 224 -7.90 4.08 -8.47
N ILE A 225 -8.52 4.25 -9.62
CA ILE A 225 -9.96 4.53 -9.75
C ILE A 225 -10.65 3.17 -9.90
N GLU A 226 -11.20 2.69 -8.79
CA GLU A 226 -11.81 1.36 -8.65
C GLU A 226 -13.17 1.51 -7.95
N ASP A 227 -13.87 0.43 -7.65
CA ASP A 227 -15.20 0.39 -7.07
C ASP A 227 -15.34 1.04 -5.69
N TRP A 228 -14.25 1.31 -5.01
CA TRP A 228 -14.24 2.07 -3.75
C TRP A 228 -14.22 3.59 -3.92
N VAL A 229 -14.06 4.12 -5.14
CA VAL A 229 -14.15 5.56 -5.42
C VAL A 229 -15.59 5.93 -5.76
N ASP A 230 -16.17 6.85 -4.99
CA ASP A 230 -17.51 7.36 -5.24
C ASP A 230 -17.51 8.35 -6.41
N LEU A 231 -17.75 7.83 -7.61
CA LEU A 231 -17.86 8.64 -8.82
C LEU A 231 -19.15 9.48 -8.85
N GLU A 232 -20.16 9.15 -8.03
CA GLU A 232 -21.37 9.95 -7.91
C GLU A 232 -21.09 11.31 -7.24
N ALA A 233 -20.19 11.33 -6.24
CA ALA A 233 -19.72 12.58 -5.65
C ALA A 233 -19.02 13.48 -6.70
N ILE A 234 -18.18 12.88 -7.57
CA ILE A 234 -17.56 13.61 -8.69
C ILE A 234 -18.61 14.11 -9.67
N ARG A 235 -19.58 13.27 -10.04
CA ARG A 235 -20.66 13.64 -10.95
C ARG A 235 -21.50 14.80 -10.42
N CYS A 236 -21.90 14.75 -9.16
CA CYS A 236 -22.67 15.79 -8.49
C CYS A 236 -21.94 17.14 -8.56
N MET A 237 -20.69 17.18 -8.10
CA MET A 237 -19.88 18.40 -8.12
C MET A 237 -19.65 18.93 -9.54
N ALA A 238 -19.30 18.04 -10.50
CA ALA A 238 -19.00 18.43 -11.88
C ALA A 238 -20.20 18.98 -12.61
N THR A 239 -21.39 18.41 -12.37
CA THR A 239 -22.65 18.89 -12.96
C THR A 239 -23.06 20.24 -12.35
N ALA A 240 -22.93 20.39 -11.05
CA ALA A 240 -23.30 21.62 -10.34
C ALA A 240 -22.34 22.79 -10.59
N ARG A 241 -21.09 22.50 -10.93
CA ARG A 241 -20.03 23.51 -11.15
C ARG A 241 -19.31 23.29 -12.48
N PRO A 242 -19.98 23.58 -13.63
CA PRO A 242 -19.40 23.36 -14.96
C PRO A 242 -18.16 24.21 -15.24
N GLY A 243 -17.95 25.28 -14.49
CA GLY A 243 -16.74 26.12 -14.58
C GLY A 243 -15.53 25.59 -13.78
N TRP A 244 -15.68 24.52 -13.01
CA TRP A 244 -14.56 23.86 -12.33
C TRP A 244 -13.99 22.76 -13.21
N SER A 245 -12.70 22.45 -13.01
CA SER A 245 -12.06 21.27 -13.62
C SER A 245 -11.87 20.15 -12.58
N PHE A 246 -12.29 18.94 -12.93
CA PHE A 246 -12.09 17.76 -12.10
C PHE A 246 -10.97 16.92 -12.70
N LEU A 247 -9.81 16.89 -12.05
CA LEU A 247 -8.63 16.22 -12.56
C LEU A 247 -8.43 14.87 -11.87
N MET A 248 -8.70 13.79 -12.62
CA MET A 248 -8.66 12.41 -12.16
C MET A 248 -7.41 11.71 -12.71
N ILE A 249 -6.45 11.40 -11.84
CA ILE A 249 -5.15 10.81 -12.22
C ILE A 249 -5.05 9.39 -11.67
N GLY A 250 -4.84 8.41 -12.54
CA GLY A 250 -4.66 7.02 -12.17
C GLY A 250 -5.19 6.03 -13.18
N GLU A 251 -4.90 4.76 -12.94
CA GLU A 251 -5.47 3.67 -13.73
C GLU A 251 -6.96 3.52 -13.39
N VAL A 252 -7.80 3.37 -14.41
CA VAL A 252 -9.25 3.17 -14.25
C VAL A 252 -9.55 1.68 -14.34
N LYS A 253 -10.21 1.12 -13.34
CA LYS A 253 -10.62 -0.30 -13.25
C LYS A 253 -12.09 -0.49 -12.89
N THR A 254 -12.88 0.57 -12.96
CA THR A 254 -14.31 0.54 -12.73
C THR A 254 -15.04 1.23 -13.88
N ASP A 255 -16.37 1.11 -13.92
CA ASP A 255 -17.20 1.83 -14.89
C ASP A 255 -17.21 3.33 -14.57
N THR A 256 -16.83 4.14 -15.54
CA THR A 256 -16.81 5.61 -15.45
C THR A 256 -17.91 6.28 -16.28
N SER A 257 -18.88 5.53 -16.78
CA SER A 257 -19.96 6.04 -17.64
C SER A 257 -20.74 7.20 -17.02
N ALA A 258 -20.83 7.22 -15.68
CA ALA A 258 -21.48 8.29 -14.92
C ALA A 258 -20.79 9.67 -15.06
N VAL A 259 -19.50 9.71 -15.40
CA VAL A 259 -18.70 10.96 -15.38
C VAL A 259 -17.89 11.22 -16.65
N ASN A 260 -17.60 10.21 -17.48
CA ASN A 260 -16.72 10.34 -18.64
C ASN A 260 -17.28 11.21 -19.77
N HIS A 261 -18.60 11.48 -19.76
CA HIS A 261 -19.28 12.34 -20.71
C HIS A 261 -19.28 13.82 -20.29
N LEU A 262 -18.85 14.14 -19.07
CA LEU A 262 -18.82 15.50 -18.55
C LEU A 262 -17.58 16.24 -19.07
N PRO A 263 -17.72 17.41 -19.74
CA PRO A 263 -16.61 18.07 -20.42
C PRO A 263 -15.55 18.64 -19.46
N ASN A 264 -15.89 18.78 -18.18
CA ASN A 264 -15.01 19.31 -17.14
C ASN A 264 -14.41 18.23 -16.24
N VAL A 265 -14.60 16.93 -16.58
CA VAL A 265 -13.93 15.80 -15.89
C VAL A 265 -12.83 15.24 -16.79
N HIS A 266 -11.59 15.31 -16.32
CA HIS A 266 -10.40 14.99 -17.10
C HIS A 266 -9.68 13.76 -16.52
N PHE A 267 -9.73 12.64 -17.24
CA PHE A 267 -8.98 11.43 -16.88
C PHE A 267 -7.63 11.43 -17.58
N LEU A 268 -6.55 11.56 -16.82
CA LEU A 268 -5.20 11.58 -17.38
C LEU A 268 -4.55 10.18 -17.44
N GLY A 269 -5.18 9.16 -16.83
CA GLY A 269 -4.54 7.87 -16.66
C GLY A 269 -3.39 7.93 -15.65
N ARG A 270 -2.61 6.85 -15.60
CA ARG A 270 -1.49 6.74 -14.65
C ARG A 270 -0.39 7.76 -14.95
N ARG A 271 0.18 8.37 -13.90
CA ARG A 271 1.34 9.25 -13.94
C ARG A 271 2.43 8.73 -13.01
N ASP A 272 3.68 9.07 -13.33
CA ASP A 272 4.81 8.66 -12.50
C ASP A 272 4.77 9.36 -11.14
N TYR A 273 5.11 8.61 -10.10
CA TYR A 273 5.14 9.10 -8.71
C TYR A 273 5.93 10.40 -8.57
N GLN A 274 7.07 10.49 -9.27
CA GLN A 274 7.94 11.67 -9.21
C GLN A 274 7.26 12.94 -9.74
N SER A 275 6.27 12.81 -10.62
CA SER A 275 5.53 13.95 -11.18
C SER A 275 4.33 14.38 -10.35
N LEU A 276 3.88 13.56 -9.38
CA LEU A 276 2.67 13.83 -8.60
C LEU A 276 2.68 15.17 -7.86
N PRO A 277 3.78 15.63 -7.26
CA PRO A 277 3.82 16.96 -6.63
C PRO A 277 3.49 18.10 -7.60
N GLY A 278 3.91 18.01 -8.87
CA GLY A 278 3.58 18.99 -9.89
C GLY A 278 2.09 19.03 -10.21
N TYR A 279 1.40 17.88 -10.22
CA TYR A 279 -0.06 17.84 -10.34
C TYR A 279 -0.73 18.38 -9.08
N CYS A 280 -0.26 18.01 -7.89
CA CYS A 280 -0.74 18.55 -6.62
C CYS A 280 -0.64 20.09 -6.58
N LYS A 281 0.42 20.66 -7.14
CA LYS A 281 0.60 22.12 -7.25
C LYS A 281 -0.54 22.80 -8.03
N LYS A 282 -1.17 22.09 -8.96
CA LYS A 282 -2.31 22.61 -9.74
C LYS A 282 -3.65 22.48 -9.03
N PHE A 283 -3.78 21.57 -8.06
CA PHE A 283 -5.03 21.37 -7.34
C PHE A 283 -5.35 22.56 -6.43
N ASP A 284 -6.55 23.11 -6.54
CA ASP A 284 -7.08 24.04 -5.55
C ASP A 284 -7.55 23.28 -4.31
N ILE A 285 -8.20 22.14 -4.50
CA ILE A 285 -8.68 21.23 -3.43
C ILE A 285 -8.43 19.81 -3.87
N ALA A 286 -7.93 18.95 -2.97
CA ALA A 286 -7.91 17.52 -3.17
C ALA A 286 -9.17 16.87 -2.59
N VAL A 287 -9.73 15.88 -3.29
CA VAL A 287 -10.89 15.13 -2.80
C VAL A 287 -10.55 13.66 -2.63
N LEU A 288 -11.13 13.03 -1.59
CA LEU A 288 -11.03 11.60 -1.34
C LEU A 288 -12.44 11.02 -1.14
N PRO A 289 -13.22 10.92 -2.22
CA PRO A 289 -14.60 10.44 -2.18
C PRO A 289 -14.60 8.91 -2.19
N PHE A 290 -14.53 8.29 -1.02
CA PHE A 290 -14.55 6.85 -0.90
C PHE A 290 -15.95 6.35 -0.50
N VAL A 291 -16.39 5.28 -1.15
CA VAL A 291 -17.59 4.55 -0.74
C VAL A 291 -17.38 3.96 0.65
N VAL A 292 -18.36 4.08 1.54
CA VAL A 292 -18.29 3.51 2.89
C VAL A 292 -18.69 2.03 2.84
N ASN A 293 -17.71 1.15 3.01
CA ASN A 293 -17.90 -0.29 3.09
C ASN A 293 -16.86 -0.92 4.03
N GLU A 294 -16.90 -2.24 4.23
CA GLU A 294 -15.98 -2.92 5.14
C GLU A 294 -14.50 -2.81 4.74
N LEU A 295 -14.20 -2.71 3.44
CA LEU A 295 -12.84 -2.51 2.95
C LEU A 295 -12.33 -1.11 3.32
N THR A 296 -13.09 -0.08 2.97
CA THR A 296 -12.70 1.32 3.19
C THR A 296 -12.70 1.71 4.67
N LEU A 297 -13.63 1.17 5.46
CA LEU A 297 -13.63 1.33 6.93
C LEU A 297 -12.39 0.75 7.61
N ALA A 298 -11.78 -0.28 7.03
CA ALA A 298 -10.54 -0.88 7.52
C ALA A 298 -9.27 -0.31 6.86
N SER A 299 -9.41 0.62 5.93
CA SER A 299 -8.30 1.21 5.19
C SER A 299 -7.66 2.40 5.92
N ASN A 300 -6.39 2.64 5.60
CA ASN A 300 -5.68 3.87 5.95
C ASN A 300 -5.20 4.52 4.65
N PRO A 301 -5.96 5.49 4.08
CA PRO A 301 -5.68 6.03 2.76
C PRO A 301 -4.34 6.76 2.70
N LEU A 302 -3.37 6.24 1.93
CA LEU A 302 -2.07 6.87 1.68
C LEU A 302 -2.23 8.29 1.12
N LYS A 303 -3.16 8.44 0.15
CA LYS A 303 -3.40 9.70 -0.59
C LYS A 303 -3.73 10.86 0.33
N LEU A 304 -4.43 10.59 1.43
CA LEU A 304 -4.79 11.63 2.37
C LEU A 304 -3.55 12.32 2.97
N ARG A 305 -2.57 11.51 3.41
CA ARG A 305 -1.30 12.07 3.93
C ARG A 305 -0.46 12.71 2.85
N GLU A 306 -0.48 12.14 1.65
CA GLU A 306 0.21 12.68 0.48
C GLU A 306 -0.36 14.05 0.08
N TYR A 307 -1.70 14.22 0.05
CA TYR A 307 -2.35 15.51 -0.20
C TYR A 307 -2.01 16.55 0.87
N LEU A 308 -2.08 16.17 2.14
CA LEU A 308 -1.73 17.07 3.24
C LEU A 308 -0.25 17.43 3.22
N ALA A 309 0.66 16.49 2.91
CA ALA A 309 2.08 16.76 2.75
C ALA A 309 2.38 17.68 1.56
N ALA A 310 1.58 17.56 0.47
CA ALA A 310 1.60 18.52 -0.64
C ALA A 310 0.99 19.89 -0.28
N GLY A 311 0.47 20.06 0.94
CA GLY A 311 -0.11 21.32 1.41
C GLY A 311 -1.52 21.60 0.92
N LEU A 312 -2.25 20.59 0.45
CA LEU A 312 -3.58 20.77 -0.12
C LEU A 312 -4.66 20.79 0.97
N PRO A 313 -5.67 21.66 0.86
CA PRO A 313 -6.93 21.48 1.55
C PRO A 313 -7.61 20.22 1.02
N VAL A 314 -8.18 19.40 1.91
CA VAL A 314 -8.74 18.10 1.57
C VAL A 314 -10.20 18.00 2.01
N VAL A 315 -11.05 17.51 1.11
CA VAL A 315 -12.42 17.07 1.43
C VAL A 315 -12.49 15.56 1.25
N ALA A 316 -12.93 14.84 2.27
CA ALA A 316 -12.88 13.39 2.26
C ALA A 316 -14.07 12.73 2.97
N THR A 317 -14.42 11.52 2.53
CA THR A 317 -15.33 10.64 3.29
C THR A 317 -14.76 10.38 4.69
N PRO A 318 -15.53 10.57 5.78
CA PRO A 318 -15.04 10.51 7.15
C PRO A 318 -14.82 9.06 7.63
N LEU A 319 -13.92 8.32 6.98
CA LEU A 319 -13.48 7.01 7.41
C LEU A 319 -12.72 7.10 8.76
N PRO A 320 -12.65 6.01 9.56
CA PRO A 320 -12.02 6.05 10.88
C PRO A 320 -10.61 6.66 10.91
N GLU A 321 -9.77 6.34 9.94
CA GLU A 321 -8.41 6.90 9.86
C GLU A 321 -8.38 8.34 9.31
N VAL A 322 -9.41 8.76 8.58
CA VAL A 322 -9.59 10.16 8.12
C VAL A 322 -9.99 11.06 9.29
N GLN A 323 -10.94 10.61 10.10
CA GLN A 323 -11.44 11.37 11.26
C GLN A 323 -10.36 11.72 12.29
N LYS A 324 -9.31 10.90 12.40
CA LYS A 324 -8.17 11.16 13.30
C LYS A 324 -7.36 12.41 12.95
N LEU A 325 -7.46 12.90 11.72
CA LEU A 325 -6.78 14.11 11.28
C LEU A 325 -7.57 15.39 11.62
N GLY A 326 -8.77 15.24 12.19
CA GLY A 326 -9.56 16.33 12.77
C GLY A 326 -9.80 17.46 11.78
N ALA A 327 -9.51 18.70 12.19
CA ALA A 327 -9.78 19.91 11.41
C ALA A 327 -8.93 20.06 10.14
N LEU A 328 -7.94 19.18 9.92
CA LEU A 328 -7.14 19.20 8.68
C LEU A 328 -7.90 18.72 7.46
N VAL A 329 -9.03 18.05 7.66
CA VAL A 329 -9.83 17.44 6.58
C VAL A 329 -11.29 17.88 6.72
N GLY A 330 -11.88 18.38 5.64
CA GLY A 330 -13.31 18.65 5.56
C GLY A 330 -14.09 17.35 5.38
N PRO A 331 -14.89 16.89 6.39
CA PRO A 331 -15.64 15.67 6.24
C PRO A 331 -16.85 15.88 5.32
N ALA A 332 -17.11 14.91 4.44
CA ALA A 332 -18.29 14.86 3.58
C ALA A 332 -18.81 13.43 3.47
N ASN A 333 -20.10 13.21 3.80
CA ASN A 333 -20.75 11.90 3.81
C ASN A 333 -21.58 11.65 2.55
N THR A 334 -22.01 12.74 1.88
CA THR A 334 -22.85 12.67 0.68
C THR A 334 -22.23 13.47 -0.45
N PRO A 335 -22.62 13.20 -1.71
CA PRO A 335 -22.20 13.98 -2.87
C PRO A 335 -22.43 15.49 -2.71
N GLU A 336 -23.55 15.89 -2.12
CA GLU A 336 -23.93 17.27 -1.87
C GLU A 336 -23.00 17.92 -0.83
N GLU A 337 -22.66 17.20 0.26
CA GLU A 337 -21.72 17.68 1.25
C GLU A 337 -20.32 17.89 0.67
N PHE A 338 -19.86 17.04 -0.29
CA PHE A 338 -18.62 17.28 -1.01
C PHE A 338 -18.63 18.61 -1.74
N LEU A 339 -19.73 18.91 -2.46
CA LEU A 339 -19.91 20.18 -3.15
C LEU A 339 -19.90 21.36 -2.16
N GLU A 340 -20.70 21.31 -1.12
CA GLU A 340 -20.81 22.37 -0.09
C GLU A 340 -19.46 22.65 0.59
N ARG A 341 -18.70 21.61 0.92
CA ARG A 341 -17.37 21.75 1.54
C ARG A 341 -16.36 22.39 0.58
N CYS A 342 -16.35 21.96 -0.68
CA CYS A 342 -15.49 22.57 -1.69
C CYS A 342 -15.85 24.04 -1.93
N ASP A 343 -17.14 24.38 -2.05
CA ASP A 343 -17.62 25.75 -2.17
C ASP A 343 -17.18 26.60 -0.98
N ALA A 344 -17.34 26.11 0.24
CA ALA A 344 -16.97 26.82 1.46
C ALA A 344 -15.45 27.11 1.52
N LEU A 345 -14.61 26.11 1.18
CA LEU A 345 -13.16 26.31 1.12
C LEU A 345 -12.76 27.35 0.08
N LEU A 346 -13.33 27.29 -1.11
CA LEU A 346 -13.05 28.25 -2.18
C LEU A 346 -13.53 29.66 -1.84
N ALA A 347 -14.71 29.79 -1.22
CA ALA A 347 -15.24 31.08 -0.75
C ALA A 347 -14.38 31.69 0.36
N ALA A 348 -13.80 30.85 1.23
CA ALA A 348 -12.87 31.31 2.28
C ALA A 348 -11.46 31.64 1.74
N GLY A 349 -11.22 31.48 0.42
CA GLY A 349 -9.90 31.68 -0.18
C GLY A 349 -8.89 30.55 0.14
N THR A 350 -9.34 29.45 0.73
CA THR A 350 -8.48 28.31 1.06
C THR A 350 -8.27 27.46 -0.18
N ARG A 351 -7.12 27.61 -0.80
CA ARG A 351 -6.78 27.00 -2.08
C ARG A 351 -5.32 26.58 -2.15
N GLY A 352 -5.08 25.57 -2.99
CA GLY A 352 -3.76 25.17 -3.48
C GLY A 352 -2.78 24.77 -2.38
N PRO A 353 -1.55 24.53 -2.74
CA PRO A 353 -0.54 24.14 -1.77
C PRO A 353 -0.23 25.23 -0.75
N SER A 354 -0.26 24.86 0.52
CA SER A 354 0.10 25.72 1.66
C SER A 354 1.16 25.03 2.52
N MET A 355 2.28 25.70 2.75
CA MET A 355 3.33 25.21 3.64
C MET A 355 2.81 24.98 5.07
N ALA A 356 1.84 25.77 5.52
CA ALA A 356 1.22 25.62 6.83
C ALA A 356 0.50 24.27 6.97
N ILE A 357 -0.26 23.85 5.96
CA ILE A 357 -0.91 22.53 5.93
C ILE A 357 0.16 21.43 5.86
N SER A 358 1.16 21.56 4.97
CA SER A 358 2.20 20.56 4.79
C SER A 358 2.96 20.23 6.08
N ARG A 359 3.25 21.22 6.92
CA ARG A 359 3.99 21.03 8.19
C ARG A 359 3.29 20.11 9.18
N HIS A 360 1.97 19.94 9.11
CA HIS A 360 1.26 18.99 9.96
C HIS A 360 1.67 17.54 9.69
N MET A 361 2.33 17.25 8.55
CA MET A 361 2.80 15.92 8.20
C MET A 361 4.24 15.62 8.62
N ASP A 362 4.95 16.55 9.26
CA ASP A 362 6.36 16.37 9.65
C ASP A 362 6.58 15.12 10.52
N ALA A 363 5.67 14.84 11.45
CA ALA A 363 5.72 13.66 12.32
C ALA A 363 5.22 12.37 11.64
N GLU A 364 4.61 12.46 10.47
CA GLU A 364 4.00 11.32 9.75
C GLU A 364 4.95 10.73 8.69
N SER A 365 6.25 10.96 8.81
CA SER A 365 7.23 10.49 7.82
C SER A 365 7.37 8.97 7.82
N TRP A 366 7.66 8.38 6.66
CA TRP A 366 7.99 6.95 6.55
C TRP A 366 9.24 6.58 7.34
N ASP A 367 10.21 7.50 7.50
CA ASP A 367 11.40 7.24 8.31
C ASP A 367 11.03 6.98 9.78
N GLY A 368 10.15 7.81 10.36
CA GLY A 368 9.62 7.59 11.71
C GLY A 368 8.82 6.29 11.85
N LYS A 369 8.01 5.91 10.84
CA LYS A 369 7.26 4.65 10.87
C LYS A 369 8.18 3.42 10.81
N VAL A 370 9.24 3.46 10.01
CA VAL A 370 10.24 2.38 9.91
C VAL A 370 11.10 2.33 11.16
N GLU A 371 11.37 3.45 11.80
CA GLU A 371 12.06 3.47 13.09
C GLU A 371 11.23 2.79 14.18
N LEU A 372 9.94 3.12 14.28
CA LEU A 372 9.02 2.46 15.21
C LEU A 372 8.91 0.94 14.94
N LEU A 373 8.80 0.54 13.65
CA LEU A 373 8.84 -0.88 13.28
C LEU A 373 10.13 -1.56 13.78
N SER A 374 11.26 -0.89 13.59
CA SER A 374 12.57 -1.39 14.01
C SER A 374 12.67 -1.56 15.52
N GLU A 375 12.08 -0.66 16.31
CA GLU A 375 12.02 -0.78 17.77
C GLU A 375 11.25 -2.04 18.20
N PHE A 376 10.09 -2.32 17.60
CA PHE A 376 9.32 -3.53 17.90
C PHE A 376 10.11 -4.80 17.55
N ILE A 377 10.80 -4.83 16.40
CA ILE A 377 11.64 -5.95 15.98
C ILE A 377 12.78 -6.17 16.99
N THR A 378 13.44 -5.11 17.42
CA THR A 378 14.54 -5.18 18.39
C THR A 378 14.07 -5.70 19.75
N ARG A 379 12.93 -5.20 20.25
CA ARG A 379 12.32 -5.67 21.51
C ARG A 379 12.01 -7.17 21.48
N LEU A 380 11.42 -7.65 20.38
CA LEU A 380 11.13 -9.07 20.22
C LEU A 380 12.40 -9.94 20.15
N HIS A 381 13.42 -9.46 19.47
CA HIS A 381 14.71 -10.18 19.41
C HIS A 381 15.30 -10.34 20.80
N HIS A 382 15.39 -9.26 21.58
CA HIS A 382 15.90 -9.32 22.96
C HIS A 382 15.01 -10.15 23.90
N ALA A 383 13.70 -10.16 23.72
CA ALA A 383 12.81 -11.00 24.53
C ALA A 383 13.10 -12.50 24.28
N ARG A 384 13.31 -12.91 23.04
CA ARG A 384 13.68 -14.30 22.69
C ARG A 384 15.07 -14.71 23.19
N GLU A 385 16.03 -13.81 23.18
CA GLU A 385 17.36 -14.11 23.74
C GLU A 385 17.35 -14.30 25.26
N ARG A 386 16.38 -13.71 25.96
CA ARG A 386 16.21 -13.82 27.42
C ARG A 386 15.38 -15.02 27.86
N GLU A 387 14.55 -15.57 26.99
CA GLU A 387 13.88 -16.85 27.26
C GLU A 387 14.90 -17.97 27.11
N PRO A 388 15.32 -18.66 28.19
CA PRO A 388 16.25 -19.76 28.07
C PRO A 388 15.64 -20.85 27.19
N GLN A 389 16.45 -21.51 26.38
CA GLN A 389 16.13 -22.66 25.51
C GLN A 389 15.56 -23.84 26.34
N PHE A 390 14.37 -23.70 26.89
CA PHE A 390 13.62 -24.76 27.56
C PHE A 390 12.50 -25.29 26.66
N ALA A 391 12.82 -25.66 25.42
CA ALA A 391 11.95 -26.48 24.60
C ALA A 391 12.79 -27.34 23.66
N GLY A 392 13.80 -27.96 24.23
CA GLY A 392 14.52 -29.06 23.61
C GLY A 392 14.12 -30.37 24.28
N ARG A 393 13.48 -31.26 23.49
CA ARG A 393 13.27 -32.69 23.76
C ARG A 393 12.06 -33.09 24.60
N GLN A 394 10.94 -33.34 23.94
CA GLN A 394 10.29 -34.64 24.13
C GLN A 394 10.16 -35.31 22.75
N LEU A 395 11.16 -36.11 22.44
CA LEU A 395 11.03 -37.28 21.60
C LEU A 395 10.31 -38.34 22.45
N VAL A 396 9.12 -38.77 22.05
CA VAL A 396 8.71 -40.20 22.01
C VAL A 396 7.81 -40.36 20.79
#